data_adfbe1537680c66ff4d66702e883c28f
#
_entry.id   adfbe1537680c66ff4d66702e883c28f
#
_cell.length_a   1.000
_cell.length_b   1.000
_cell.length_c   1.000
_cell.angle_alpha   90.00
_cell.angle_beta   90.00
_cell.angle_gamma   90.00
#
_symmetry.space_group_name_H-M   'P 1'
#
loop_
_entity.id
_entity.type
_entity.pdbx_description
1 polymer ?
#
loop_
_entity_poly.entity_id
_entity_poly.type
_entity_poly.pdbx_seq_one_letter_code
_entity_poly.pdbx_strand_id
1 'polypeptide(L)'
;MCRRWGGGPGFSVKAAGEADVVGRDHVSIYKSSEWGFRHFCRDCGTHLFYSAPSAGYFGVSAGTIDDLTGLAFTTEIYIDCKPDVYAFANPTRKLTEAEFLAMIAAPGNE
;
A
#
# COMPACT_ATOMS: atom_id res chain seq x y z
N MET A 1 0.95 9.05 -6.70
CA MET A 1 1.85 8.97 -5.54
C MET A 1 2.82 7.80 -5.66
N CYS A 2 2.35 6.58 -5.71
CA CYS A 2 3.22 5.38 -5.79
C CYS A 2 4.20 5.42 -6.96
N ARG A 3 3.75 5.87 -8.12
CA ARG A 3 4.58 5.95 -9.31
C ARG A 3 5.82 6.83 -9.11
N ARG A 4 5.64 7.97 -8.49
CA ARG A 4 6.76 8.90 -8.27
C ARG A 4 7.65 8.43 -7.12
N TRP A 5 7.05 7.80 -6.14
CA TRP A 5 7.74 7.32 -4.96
C TRP A 5 8.54 6.06 -5.22
N GLY A 6 7.93 5.09 -5.91
CA GLY A 6 8.54 3.79 -6.14
C GLY A 6 8.91 3.48 -7.59
N GLY A 7 8.62 4.40 -8.50
CA GLY A 7 8.92 4.21 -9.93
C GLY A 7 7.88 3.40 -10.68
N GLY A 8 6.82 2.94 -10.03
CA GLY A 8 5.77 2.14 -10.65
C GLY A 8 4.62 1.90 -9.69
N PRO A 9 3.82 0.86 -9.93
CA PRO A 9 2.74 0.53 -9.01
C PRO A 9 3.28 0.07 -7.67
N GLY A 10 2.54 0.34 -6.60
CA GLY A 10 2.87 -0.18 -5.28
C GLY A 10 2.16 -1.51 -5.05
N PHE A 11 2.89 -2.52 -4.64
CA PHE A 11 2.32 -3.81 -4.25
C PHE A 11 2.29 -3.88 -2.73
N SER A 12 1.10 -4.08 -2.15
CA SER A 12 0.98 -4.15 -0.71
C SER A 12 0.08 -5.29 -0.26
N VAL A 13 0.35 -5.76 0.96
CA VAL A 13 -0.46 -6.76 1.64
C VAL A 13 -1.10 -6.08 2.84
N LYS A 14 -2.43 -6.08 2.90
CA LYS A 14 -3.14 -5.49 4.03
C LYS A 14 -2.91 -6.35 5.28
N ALA A 15 -2.43 -5.72 6.35
CA ALA A 15 -2.25 -6.38 7.63
C ALA A 15 -3.53 -6.29 8.46
N ALA A 16 -3.72 -7.26 9.35
CA ALA A 16 -4.87 -7.30 10.25
C ALA A 16 -4.85 -6.17 11.28
N GLY A 17 -3.68 -5.58 11.52
CA GLY A 17 -3.50 -4.49 12.46
C GLY A 17 -2.11 -3.92 12.32
N GLU A 18 -1.74 -3.06 13.25
CA GLU A 18 -0.42 -2.44 13.25
C GLU A 18 0.64 -3.50 13.53
N ALA A 19 1.74 -3.46 12.80
CA ALA A 19 2.82 -4.42 12.95
C ALA A 19 3.71 -4.10 14.15
N ASP A 20 4.28 -5.14 14.75
CA ASP A 20 5.38 -4.99 15.69
C ASP A 20 6.65 -4.68 14.90
N VAL A 21 7.23 -3.53 15.16
CA VAL A 21 8.43 -3.10 14.45
C VAL A 21 9.62 -3.17 15.38
N VAL A 22 10.59 -4.00 15.01
CA VAL A 22 11.89 -4.04 15.67
C VAL A 22 12.82 -3.09 14.93
N GLY A 23 13.58 -2.27 15.67
CA GLY A 23 14.47 -1.29 15.05
C GLY A 23 13.76 -0.04 14.56
N ARG A 24 12.78 0.45 15.30
CA ARG A 24 12.03 1.66 14.93
C ARG A 24 12.90 2.89 14.75
N ASP A 25 14.04 2.94 15.39
CA ASP A 25 15.02 4.04 15.25
C ASP A 25 15.65 4.08 13.85
N HIS A 26 15.52 3.02 13.07
CA HIS A 26 15.95 2.96 11.67
C HIS A 26 14.81 3.21 10.67
N VAL A 27 13.61 3.54 11.15
CA VAL A 27 12.45 3.81 10.30
C VAL A 27 12.15 5.30 10.31
N SER A 28 12.09 5.88 9.12
CA SER A 28 11.63 7.24 8.92
C SER A 28 10.16 7.24 8.52
N ILE A 29 9.44 8.27 8.94
CA ILE A 29 8.01 8.41 8.67
C ILE A 29 7.79 9.71 7.92
N TYR A 30 7.08 9.64 6.81
CA TYR A 30 6.69 10.80 6.02
C TYR A 30 5.16 10.86 5.93
N LYS A 31 4.60 11.97 6.42
CA LYS A 31 3.16 12.21 6.27
C LYS A 31 2.89 12.61 4.82
N SER A 32 2.38 11.69 4.03
CA SER A 32 2.19 11.86 2.60
C SER A 32 0.86 12.53 2.24
N SER A 33 -0.10 12.53 3.16
CA SER A 33 -1.39 13.18 3.01
C SER A 33 -1.96 13.51 4.38
N GLU A 34 -3.16 14.08 4.43
CA GLU A 34 -3.82 14.42 5.70
C GLU A 34 -4.05 13.19 6.58
N TRP A 35 -4.14 12.00 5.96
CA TRP A 35 -4.52 10.77 6.67
C TRP A 35 -3.55 9.61 6.47
N GLY A 36 -2.50 9.79 5.68
CA GLY A 36 -1.60 8.69 5.30
C GLY A 36 -0.15 8.95 5.66
N PHE A 37 0.54 7.88 6.05
CA PHE A 37 1.95 7.91 6.44
C PHE A 37 2.73 6.82 5.73
N ARG A 38 3.87 7.20 5.14
CA ARG A 38 4.82 6.24 4.58
C ARG A 38 5.91 5.97 5.58
N HIS A 39 6.25 4.70 5.72
CA HIS A 39 7.32 4.27 6.61
C HIS A 39 8.40 3.62 5.76
N PHE A 40 9.61 4.11 5.86
CA PHE A 40 10.71 3.62 5.04
C PHE A 40 12.00 3.53 5.85
N CYS A 41 12.92 2.69 5.38
CA CYS A 41 14.20 2.52 6.04
C CYS A 41 15.04 3.79 5.86
N ARG A 42 15.46 4.40 6.95
CA ARG A 42 16.28 5.63 6.89
C ARG A 42 17.68 5.38 6.38
N ASP A 43 18.14 4.12 6.42
CA ASP A 43 19.51 3.78 6.03
C ASP A 43 19.62 3.50 4.52
N CYS A 44 18.62 2.88 3.91
CA CYS A 44 18.65 2.50 2.51
C CYS A 44 17.45 2.97 1.67
N GLY A 45 16.44 3.56 2.31
CA GLY A 45 15.26 4.07 1.62
C GLY A 45 14.21 3.03 1.23
N THR A 46 14.37 1.78 1.62
CA THR A 46 13.40 0.75 1.30
C THR A 46 12.03 1.11 1.87
N HIS A 47 11.00 1.07 1.02
CA HIS A 47 9.62 1.28 1.46
C HIS A 47 9.14 0.07 2.23
N LEU A 48 8.78 0.25 3.49
CA LEU A 48 8.45 -0.84 4.39
C LEU A 48 6.94 -1.03 4.50
N PHE A 49 6.22 0.02 4.87
CA PHE A 49 4.78 -0.07 5.01
C PHE A 49 4.13 1.32 4.95
N TYR A 50 2.83 1.30 4.75
CA TYR A 50 1.98 2.49 4.70
C TYR A 50 0.88 2.35 5.74
N SER A 51 0.60 3.42 6.46
CA SER A 51 -0.48 3.41 7.44
C SER A 51 -1.45 4.56 7.21
N ALA A 52 -2.72 4.30 7.43
CA ALA A 52 -3.77 5.29 7.46
C ALA A 52 -4.62 5.00 8.70
N PRO A 53 -4.18 5.44 9.88
CA PRO A 53 -4.82 5.06 11.15
C PRO A 53 -6.28 5.47 11.23
N SER A 54 -6.65 6.62 10.67
CA SER A 54 -8.04 7.09 10.67
C SER A 54 -8.96 6.20 9.86
N ALA A 55 -8.41 5.46 8.88
CA ALA A 55 -9.16 4.49 8.08
C ALA A 55 -8.95 3.05 8.57
N GLY A 56 -8.19 2.85 9.64
CA GLY A 56 -7.89 1.53 10.15
C GLY A 56 -7.04 0.69 9.20
N TYR A 57 -6.23 1.31 8.36
CA TYR A 57 -5.47 0.63 7.32
C TYR A 57 -3.99 0.55 7.66
N PHE A 58 -3.42 -0.63 7.46
CA PHE A 58 -1.99 -0.86 7.55
C PHE A 58 -1.58 -1.82 6.43
N GLY A 59 -0.74 -1.35 5.50
CA GLY A 59 -0.33 -2.13 4.34
C GLY A 59 1.17 -2.31 4.29
N VAL A 60 1.62 -3.55 4.23
CA VAL A 60 3.04 -3.90 4.14
C VAL A 60 3.45 -4.00 2.68
N SER A 61 4.60 -3.42 2.32
CA SER A 61 5.15 -3.56 0.97
C SER A 61 5.41 -5.03 0.67
N ALA A 62 4.77 -5.58 -0.36
CA ALA A 62 4.82 -7.01 -0.64
C ALA A 62 6.25 -7.52 -0.84
N GLY A 63 7.08 -6.72 -1.48
CA GLY A 63 8.47 -7.10 -1.76
C GLY A 63 9.36 -7.25 -0.53
N THR A 64 8.92 -6.74 0.63
CA THR A 64 9.67 -6.87 1.88
C THR A 64 9.31 -8.13 2.68
N ILE A 65 8.31 -8.87 2.21
CA ILE A 65 7.89 -10.12 2.85
C ILE A 65 8.77 -11.24 2.31
N ASP A 66 9.41 -11.97 3.20
CA ASP A 66 10.38 -13.00 2.82
C ASP A 66 9.73 -14.17 2.06
N ASP A 67 8.55 -14.61 2.49
CA ASP A 67 7.84 -15.70 1.85
C ASP A 67 6.49 -15.21 1.32
N LEU A 68 6.38 -15.16 -0.01
CA LEU A 68 5.16 -14.72 -0.69
C LEU A 68 4.23 -15.89 -1.04
N THR A 69 4.57 -17.10 -0.63
CA THR A 69 3.75 -18.29 -0.90
C THR A 69 2.36 -18.13 -0.30
N GLY A 70 1.34 -18.44 -1.06
CA GLY A 70 -0.04 -18.34 -0.63
C GLY A 70 -0.68 -16.96 -0.80
N LEU A 71 0.10 -15.96 -1.20
CA LEU A 71 -0.46 -14.64 -1.52
C LEU A 71 -0.95 -14.62 -2.97
N ALA A 72 -2.06 -13.94 -3.21
CA ALA A 72 -2.64 -13.80 -4.53
C ALA A 72 -2.81 -12.32 -4.88
N PHE A 73 -2.47 -11.96 -6.10
CA PHE A 73 -2.72 -10.62 -6.62
C PHE A 73 -4.18 -10.54 -7.06
N THR A 74 -5.02 -9.89 -6.26
CA THR A 74 -6.47 -9.92 -6.44
C THR A 74 -7.10 -8.60 -6.85
N THR A 75 -6.46 -7.47 -6.51
CA THR A 75 -7.11 -6.16 -6.65
C THR A 75 -6.12 -5.10 -7.10
N GLU A 76 -6.57 -4.27 -8.04
CA GLU A 76 -5.86 -3.08 -8.47
C GLU A 76 -6.73 -1.87 -8.14
N ILE A 77 -6.17 -0.91 -7.39
CA ILE A 77 -6.89 0.32 -7.04
C ILE A 77 -6.33 1.50 -7.82
N TYR A 78 -7.11 2.58 -7.93
CA TYR A 78 -6.74 3.78 -8.70
C TYR A 78 -6.42 3.43 -10.14
N ILE A 79 -7.20 2.51 -10.72
CA ILE A 79 -6.94 2.03 -12.07
C ILE A 79 -7.05 3.14 -13.12
N ASP A 80 -7.87 4.14 -12.86
CA ASP A 80 -8.04 5.32 -13.72
C ASP A 80 -6.83 6.26 -13.70
N CYS A 81 -5.98 6.13 -12.68
CA CYS A 81 -4.74 6.93 -12.56
C CYS A 81 -3.52 6.19 -13.11
N LYS A 82 -3.70 4.94 -13.55
CA LYS A 82 -2.60 4.12 -14.09
C LYS A 82 -2.12 4.70 -15.43
N PRO A 83 -0.80 4.84 -15.65
CA PRO A 83 -0.30 5.19 -16.97
C PRO A 83 -0.51 4.06 -17.97
N ASP A 84 -0.58 4.40 -19.26
CA ASP A 84 -0.90 3.42 -20.31
C ASP A 84 0.28 2.52 -20.70
N VAL A 85 1.44 2.74 -20.09
CA VAL A 85 2.66 2.03 -20.49
C VAL A 85 2.71 0.58 -20.03
N TYR A 86 1.79 0.15 -19.16
CA TYR A 86 1.75 -1.24 -18.69
C TYR A 86 0.33 -1.65 -18.32
N ALA A 87 0.11 -2.95 -18.25
CA ALA A 87 -1.10 -3.55 -17.70
C ALA A 87 -0.73 -4.93 -17.17
N PHE A 88 -1.34 -5.34 -16.06
CA PHE A 88 -1.12 -6.67 -15.51
C PHE A 88 -2.02 -7.69 -16.20
N ALA A 89 -1.46 -8.86 -16.46
CA ALA A 89 -2.20 -9.97 -17.06
C ALA A 89 -3.11 -10.70 -16.07
N ASN A 90 -2.87 -10.51 -14.78
CA ASN A 90 -3.61 -11.19 -13.72
C ASN A 90 -5.08 -10.76 -13.73
N PRO A 91 -6.02 -11.72 -13.53
CA PRO A 91 -7.44 -11.40 -13.41
C PRO A 91 -7.70 -10.76 -12.04
N THR A 92 -7.79 -9.44 -11.99
CA THR A 92 -7.96 -8.68 -10.78
C THR A 92 -9.28 -7.93 -10.79
N ARG A 93 -9.76 -7.59 -9.57
CA ARG A 93 -10.82 -6.61 -9.40
C ARG A 93 -10.20 -5.22 -9.53
N LYS A 94 -10.69 -4.43 -10.49
CA LYS A 94 -10.14 -3.10 -10.75
C LYS A 94 -11.07 -2.02 -10.20
N LEU A 95 -10.53 -1.13 -9.39
CA LEU A 95 -11.27 -0.05 -8.76
C LEU A 95 -10.68 1.29 -9.16
N THR A 96 -11.53 2.23 -9.56
CA THR A 96 -11.13 3.62 -9.75
C THR A 96 -10.85 4.27 -8.40
N GLU A 97 -10.24 5.45 -8.42
CA GLU A 97 -10.05 6.25 -7.21
C GLU A 97 -11.38 6.45 -6.48
N ALA A 98 -12.42 6.85 -7.20
CA ALA A 98 -13.72 7.10 -6.61
C ALA A 98 -14.33 5.85 -6.00
N GLU A 99 -14.22 4.71 -6.70
CA GLU A 99 -14.74 3.44 -6.20
C GLU A 99 -14.00 2.98 -4.95
N PHE A 100 -12.68 3.13 -4.95
CA PHE A 100 -11.86 2.75 -3.80
C PHE A 100 -12.18 3.63 -2.58
N LEU A 101 -12.26 4.94 -2.76
CA LEU A 101 -12.58 5.85 -1.66
C LEU A 101 -13.97 5.60 -1.10
N ALA A 102 -14.94 5.28 -1.96
CA ALA A 102 -16.28 4.91 -1.51
C ALA A 102 -16.26 3.60 -0.70
N MET A 103 -15.43 2.65 -1.11
CA MET A 103 -15.31 1.37 -0.42
C MET A 103 -14.74 1.54 0.99
N ILE A 104 -13.66 2.30 1.16
CA ILE A 104 -13.05 2.49 2.47
C ILE A 104 -13.88 3.38 3.39
N ALA A 105 -14.75 4.22 2.84
CA ALA A 105 -15.65 5.06 3.63
C ALA A 105 -16.92 4.32 4.08
N ALA A 106 -17.19 3.15 3.50
CA ALA A 106 -18.41 2.39 3.83
C ALA A 106 -18.33 1.81 5.25
N PRO A 107 -19.39 1.92 6.06
CA PRO A 107 -19.40 1.33 7.39
C PRO A 107 -19.16 -0.18 7.33
N GLY A 108 -18.31 -0.67 8.24
CA GLY A 108 -18.00 -2.10 8.32
C GLY A 108 -17.05 -2.61 7.26
N ASN A 109 -16.50 -1.76 6.44
CA ASN A 109 -15.52 -2.14 5.43
C ASN A 109 -14.10 -2.02 6.01
N GLU A 110 -13.48 -3.12 6.21
CA GLU A 110 -12.17 -3.22 6.86
C GLU A 110 -11.06 -3.46 5.85
#